data_cdbf841792ecb24aa0bdf37591af188d
#
_entry.id   cdbf841792ecb24aa0bdf37591af188d
#
_cell.length_a   1.000
_cell.length_b   1.000
_cell.length_c   1.000
_cell.angle_alpha   90.00
_cell.angle_beta   90.00
_cell.angle_gamma   90.00
#
_symmetry.space_group_name_H-M   'P 1'
#
loop_
_entity.id
_entity.type
_entity.pdbx_description
1 polymer ?
#
loop_
_entity_poly.entity_id
_entity_poly.type
_entity_poly.pdbx_seq_one_letter_code
_entity_poly.pdbx_strand_id
1 'polypeptide(L)'
;LRNIEKYAVKVGGGINHRIGLYDAILIKDNHIAIAGSISNALKKVKKLKNKIKIEIEVDNLKQFKEAFKFNPDVIMLDNFKINDLKKAVKLGQKKVILEASGKIDYSNVEKIAATGVNFISSGWITHSSKSLDIGLDLIKN
;
A
#
# COMPACT_ATOMS: atom_id res chain seq x y z
N LEU A 1 4.68 -20.50 -2.02
CA LEU A 1 3.29 -20.06 -2.20
C LEU A 1 3.16 -18.63 -2.79
N ARG A 2 4.13 -17.72 -2.55
CA ARG A 2 4.06 -16.31 -3.00
C ARG A 2 3.64 -16.12 -4.46
N ASN A 3 4.20 -16.87 -5.38
CA ASN A 3 3.86 -16.76 -6.81
C ASN A 3 2.40 -17.14 -7.08
N ILE A 4 1.88 -18.15 -6.39
CA ILE A 4 0.48 -18.59 -6.51
C ILE A 4 -0.46 -17.54 -5.91
N GLU A 5 -0.12 -16.99 -4.74
CA GLU A 5 -0.91 -15.93 -4.10
C GLU A 5 -0.95 -14.66 -4.97
N LYS A 6 0.19 -14.25 -5.51
CA LYS A 6 0.27 -13.11 -6.44
C LYS A 6 -0.52 -13.36 -7.73
N TYR A 7 -0.49 -14.58 -8.24
CA TYR A 7 -1.28 -14.99 -9.40
C TYR A 7 -2.79 -14.93 -9.08
N ALA A 8 -3.21 -15.43 -7.92
CA ALA A 8 -4.61 -15.39 -7.49
C ALA A 8 -5.14 -13.95 -7.38
N VAL A 9 -4.36 -13.03 -6.80
CA VAL A 9 -4.71 -11.60 -6.74
C VAL A 9 -4.92 -11.03 -8.14
N LYS A 10 -4.03 -11.34 -9.08
CA LYS A 10 -4.11 -10.85 -10.46
C LYS A 10 -5.33 -11.42 -11.20
N VAL A 11 -5.61 -12.69 -11.04
CA VAL A 11 -6.79 -13.35 -11.66
C VAL A 11 -8.09 -12.80 -11.08
N GLY A 12 -8.09 -12.47 -9.78
CA GLY A 12 -9.22 -11.80 -9.13
C GLY A 12 -9.40 -10.32 -9.52
N GLY A 13 -8.60 -9.79 -10.46
CA GLY A 13 -8.69 -8.40 -10.93
C GLY A 13 -7.92 -7.39 -10.06
N GLY A 14 -7.19 -7.85 -9.05
CA GLY A 14 -6.38 -7.00 -8.20
C GLY A 14 -5.02 -6.64 -8.82
N ILE A 15 -4.35 -5.67 -8.22
CA ILE A 15 -3.00 -5.24 -8.59
C ILE A 15 -2.03 -5.74 -7.51
N ASN A 16 -0.97 -6.40 -7.94
CA ASN A 16 0.06 -6.85 -7.01
C ASN A 16 0.91 -5.68 -6.51
N HIS A 17 1.07 -5.58 -5.20
CA HIS A 17 2.14 -4.81 -4.58
C HIS A 17 3.50 -5.46 -4.91
N ARG A 18 4.63 -4.80 -4.59
CA ARG A 18 5.98 -5.32 -4.85
C ARG A 18 6.10 -6.83 -4.55
N ILE A 19 6.90 -7.53 -5.35
CA ILE A 19 7.11 -8.98 -5.19
C ILE A 19 8.06 -9.27 -4.02
N GLY A 20 9.05 -8.41 -3.83
CA GLY A 20 10.05 -8.58 -2.80
C GLY A 20 10.69 -7.25 -2.38
N LEU A 21 11.85 -7.33 -1.74
CA LEU A 21 12.59 -6.14 -1.28
C LEU A 21 13.46 -5.54 -2.39
N TYR A 22 13.51 -6.16 -3.54
CA TYR A 22 14.41 -5.84 -4.65
C TYR A 22 13.75 -5.08 -5.81
N ASP A 23 12.43 -5.07 -5.89
CA ASP A 23 11.70 -4.48 -7.02
C ASP A 23 11.05 -3.12 -6.71
N ALA A 24 10.91 -2.76 -5.41
CA ALA A 24 10.49 -1.43 -4.98
C ALA A 24 10.98 -1.12 -3.56
N ILE A 25 11.27 0.14 -3.30
CA ILE A 25 11.63 0.62 -1.97
C ILE A 25 10.35 1.01 -1.24
N LEU A 26 10.12 0.40 -0.07
CA LEU A 26 9.06 0.80 0.85
C LEU A 26 9.69 1.24 2.18
N ILE A 27 9.56 2.53 2.47
CA ILE A 27 10.02 3.14 3.72
C ILE A 27 8.89 3.02 4.73
N LYS A 28 9.14 2.35 5.85
CA LYS A 28 8.19 2.14 6.94
C LYS A 28 8.62 2.90 8.20
N ASP A 29 7.77 2.91 9.22
CA ASP A 29 7.98 3.47 10.55
C ASP A 29 9.37 3.15 11.13
N ASN A 30 9.78 1.88 11.11
CA ASN A 30 11.10 1.44 11.60
C ASN A 30 12.26 2.08 10.82
N HIS A 31 12.12 2.24 9.50
CA HIS A 31 13.15 2.91 8.69
C HIS A 31 13.22 4.40 9.03
N ILE A 32 12.07 5.04 9.28
CA ILE A 32 11.97 6.44 9.68
C ILE A 32 12.60 6.64 11.06
N ALA A 33 12.32 5.74 12.01
CA ALA A 33 12.91 5.77 13.36
C ALA A 33 14.45 5.67 13.31
N ILE A 34 14.98 4.72 12.54
CA ILE A 34 16.45 4.57 12.36
C ILE A 34 17.07 5.79 11.66
N ALA A 35 16.37 6.39 10.69
CA ALA A 35 16.85 7.57 9.99
C ALA A 35 16.71 8.86 10.81
N GLY A 36 15.91 8.84 11.87
CA GLY A 36 15.58 9.97 12.75
C GLY A 36 14.47 10.89 12.23
N SER A 37 14.12 10.82 10.94
CA SER A 37 13.00 11.58 10.35
C SER A 37 12.64 11.06 8.96
N ILE A 38 11.43 11.39 8.50
CA ILE A 38 10.97 11.17 7.12
C ILE A 38 11.90 11.84 6.12
N SER A 39 12.26 13.09 6.38
CA SER A 39 13.17 13.88 5.55
C SER A 39 14.52 13.18 5.37
N ASN A 40 15.09 12.66 6.45
CA ASN A 40 16.38 11.96 6.41
C ASN A 40 16.27 10.62 5.67
N ALA A 41 15.20 9.85 5.92
CA ALA A 41 14.97 8.59 5.22
C ALA A 41 14.87 8.80 3.71
N LEU A 42 14.04 9.75 3.26
CA LEU A 42 13.86 10.06 1.84
C LEU A 42 15.13 10.62 1.20
N LYS A 43 15.90 11.48 1.90
CA LYS A 43 17.19 11.97 1.39
C LYS A 43 18.20 10.84 1.18
N LYS A 44 18.27 9.86 2.09
CA LYS A 44 19.16 8.70 1.96
C LYS A 44 18.79 7.86 0.74
N VAL A 45 17.51 7.55 0.57
CA VAL A 45 17.03 6.73 -0.54
C VAL A 45 17.23 7.43 -1.89
N LYS A 46 16.98 8.74 -1.98
CA LYS A 46 17.19 9.51 -3.22
C LYS A 46 18.66 9.60 -3.68
N LYS A 47 19.61 9.37 -2.78
CA LYS A 47 21.04 9.26 -3.15
C LYS A 47 21.36 7.95 -3.88
N LEU A 48 20.52 6.93 -3.75
CA LEU A 48 20.62 5.70 -4.51
C LEU A 48 20.24 6.04 -5.95
N LYS A 49 21.21 6.08 -6.87
CA LYS A 49 21.03 6.46 -8.29
C LYS A 49 20.17 5.47 -9.11
N ASN A 50 19.42 4.59 -8.45
CA ASN A 50 18.61 3.57 -9.09
C ASN A 50 17.22 4.13 -9.42
N LYS A 51 16.71 3.81 -10.61
CA LYS A 51 15.33 4.11 -11.05
C LYS A 51 14.31 3.19 -10.38
N ILE A 52 14.47 2.93 -9.07
CA ILE A 52 13.57 2.06 -8.30
C ILE A 52 12.48 2.94 -7.70
N LYS A 53 11.23 2.47 -7.80
CA LYS A 53 10.05 3.14 -7.23
C LYS A 53 10.22 3.33 -5.72
N ILE A 54 9.96 4.54 -5.23
CA ILE A 54 10.05 4.90 -3.81
C ILE A 54 8.65 5.12 -3.28
N GLU A 55 8.28 4.29 -2.33
CA GLU A 55 7.06 4.39 -1.55
C GLU A 55 7.39 4.66 -0.10
N ILE A 56 6.59 5.49 0.57
CA ILE A 56 6.73 5.78 1.99
C ILE A 56 5.39 5.67 2.70
N GLU A 57 5.39 4.96 3.82
CA GLU A 57 4.27 4.80 4.74
C GLU A 57 4.24 5.96 5.74
N VAL A 58 3.07 6.55 5.96
CA VAL A 58 2.86 7.66 6.90
C VAL A 58 1.56 7.47 7.68
N ASP A 59 1.56 7.85 8.97
CA ASP A 59 0.45 7.59 9.91
C ASP A 59 -0.48 8.80 10.11
N ASN A 60 -0.09 9.97 9.63
CA ASN A 60 -0.87 11.20 9.83
C ASN A 60 -0.55 12.29 8.80
N LEU A 61 -1.40 13.32 8.76
CA LEU A 61 -1.27 14.43 7.82
C LEU A 61 0.00 15.27 7.99
N LYS A 62 0.62 15.29 9.18
CA LYS A 62 1.89 16.00 9.41
C LYS A 62 3.02 15.27 8.67
N GLN A 63 3.10 13.97 8.86
CA GLN A 63 4.05 13.10 8.16
C GLN A 63 3.81 13.12 6.64
N PHE A 64 2.54 13.07 6.21
CA PHE A 64 2.17 13.21 4.80
C PHE A 64 2.73 14.50 4.19
N LYS A 65 2.51 15.65 4.83
CA LYS A 65 3.02 16.94 4.35
C LYS A 65 4.55 16.99 4.30
N GLU A 66 5.23 16.33 5.22
CA GLU A 66 6.68 16.22 5.22
C GLU A 66 7.16 15.36 4.04
N ALA A 67 6.61 14.15 3.89
CA ALA A 67 6.94 13.23 2.79
C ALA A 67 6.66 13.85 1.41
N PHE A 68 5.53 14.54 1.27
CA PHE A 68 5.10 15.17 0.02
C PHE A 68 6.10 16.18 -0.53
N LYS A 69 6.84 16.92 0.32
CA LYS A 69 7.90 17.86 -0.10
C LYS A 69 9.05 17.19 -0.87
N PHE A 70 9.20 15.90 -0.70
CA PHE A 70 10.27 15.13 -1.33
C PHE A 70 9.84 14.40 -2.61
N ASN A 71 8.57 14.53 -3.06
CA ASN A 71 8.03 13.89 -4.25
C ASN A 71 8.45 12.41 -4.36
N PRO A 72 8.04 11.53 -3.42
CA PRO A 72 8.13 10.09 -3.63
C PRO A 72 7.16 9.66 -4.73
N ASP A 73 7.32 8.46 -5.28
CA ASP A 73 6.39 7.94 -6.29
C ASP A 73 5.02 7.60 -5.69
N VAL A 74 5.02 7.07 -4.46
CA VAL A 74 3.80 6.70 -3.73
C VAL A 74 3.91 7.14 -2.27
N ILE A 75 2.81 7.65 -1.71
CA ILE A 75 2.65 7.83 -0.27
C ILE A 75 1.52 6.92 0.21
N MET A 76 1.86 5.96 1.06
CA MET A 76 0.91 5.07 1.70
C MET A 76 0.38 5.74 2.97
N LEU A 77 -0.94 5.87 3.05
CA LEU A 77 -1.68 6.49 4.15
C LEU A 77 -2.18 5.37 5.07
N ASP A 78 -1.39 5.03 6.10
CA ASP A 78 -1.68 3.90 6.96
C ASP A 78 -2.65 4.27 8.08
N ASN A 79 -3.73 3.51 8.21
CA ASN A 79 -4.78 3.69 9.21
C ASN A 79 -5.38 5.12 9.29
N PHE A 80 -5.39 5.86 8.19
CA PHE A 80 -5.97 7.20 8.14
C PHE A 80 -7.50 7.17 8.31
N LYS A 81 -8.04 8.17 9.00
CA LYS A 81 -9.48 8.41 9.05
C LYS A 81 -9.98 8.96 7.70
N ILE A 82 -11.23 8.67 7.35
CA ILE A 82 -11.85 9.11 6.09
C ILE A 82 -11.64 10.61 5.80
N ASN A 83 -11.83 11.45 6.82
CA ASN A 83 -11.65 12.90 6.67
C ASN A 83 -10.20 13.31 6.36
N ASP A 84 -9.23 12.57 6.88
CA ASP A 84 -7.82 12.85 6.64
C ASP A 84 -7.36 12.26 5.30
N LEU A 85 -7.93 11.14 4.85
CA LEU A 85 -7.78 10.65 3.47
C LEU A 85 -8.25 11.72 2.46
N LYS A 86 -9.46 12.27 2.63
CA LYS A 86 -9.97 13.34 1.77
C LYS A 86 -9.05 14.58 1.75
N LYS A 87 -8.49 14.97 2.91
CA LYS A 87 -7.53 16.08 2.98
C LYS A 87 -6.22 15.73 2.25
N ALA A 88 -5.69 14.52 2.42
CA ALA A 88 -4.49 14.08 1.73
C ALA A 88 -4.69 14.04 0.21
N VAL A 89 -5.83 13.52 -0.26
CA VAL A 89 -6.21 13.52 -1.69
C VAL A 89 -6.26 14.94 -2.25
N LYS A 90 -6.92 15.87 -1.54
CA LYS A 90 -6.99 17.28 -1.95
C LYS A 90 -5.61 17.94 -2.02
N LEU A 91 -4.72 17.64 -1.05
CA LEU A 91 -3.36 18.18 -1.02
C LEU A 91 -2.44 17.54 -2.08
N GLY A 92 -2.60 16.25 -2.32
CA GLY A 92 -1.82 15.52 -3.31
C GLY A 92 -2.09 15.96 -4.75
N GLN A 93 -3.33 16.41 -5.07
CA GLN A 93 -3.73 17.02 -6.34
C GLN A 93 -3.15 16.35 -7.58
N LYS A 94 -3.17 15.03 -7.65
CA LYS A 94 -2.60 14.22 -8.73
C LYS A 94 -1.07 14.33 -8.91
N LYS A 95 -0.34 14.94 -7.97
CA LYS A 95 1.12 15.09 -8.02
C LYS A 95 1.87 13.90 -7.47
N VAL A 96 1.20 13.04 -6.70
CA VAL A 96 1.73 11.83 -6.09
C VAL A 96 0.66 10.76 -6.08
N ILE A 97 1.07 9.50 -6.21
CA ILE A 97 0.15 8.37 -6.05
C ILE A 97 -0.13 8.20 -4.56
N LEU A 98 -1.41 8.11 -4.20
CA LEU A 98 -1.86 7.90 -2.83
C LEU A 98 -2.44 6.50 -2.69
N GLU A 99 -1.92 5.75 -1.74
CA GLU A 99 -2.37 4.41 -1.39
C GLU A 99 -2.95 4.43 0.03
N ALA A 100 -4.18 3.95 0.20
CA ALA A 100 -4.76 3.75 1.53
C ALA A 100 -4.46 2.34 2.00
N SER A 101 -4.02 2.21 3.26
CA SER A 101 -3.71 0.94 3.90
C SER A 101 -4.19 0.92 5.35
N GLY A 102 -4.20 -0.26 5.97
CA GLY A 102 -4.51 -0.49 7.38
C GLY A 102 -5.98 -0.81 7.64
N LYS A 103 -6.23 -2.03 8.15
CA LYS A 103 -7.54 -2.55 8.58
C LYS A 103 -8.67 -2.38 7.54
N ILE A 104 -8.35 -2.57 6.26
CA ILE A 104 -9.31 -2.44 5.17
C ILE A 104 -9.91 -3.80 4.84
N ASP A 105 -11.24 -3.86 4.84
CA ASP A 105 -12.05 -5.04 4.51
C ASP A 105 -13.32 -4.64 3.76
N TYR A 106 -14.22 -5.59 3.54
CA TYR A 106 -15.49 -5.35 2.83
C TYR A 106 -16.40 -4.32 3.50
N SER A 107 -16.29 -4.10 4.82
CA SER A 107 -17.16 -3.19 5.57
C SER A 107 -16.83 -1.72 5.34
N ASN A 108 -15.59 -1.41 4.93
CA ASN A 108 -15.09 -0.04 4.84
C ASN A 108 -14.45 0.33 3.49
N VAL A 109 -14.10 -0.65 2.63
CA VAL A 109 -13.39 -0.41 1.37
C VAL A 109 -14.11 0.58 0.46
N GLU A 110 -15.42 0.51 0.35
CA GLU A 110 -16.21 1.42 -0.49
C GLU A 110 -16.11 2.87 -0.02
N LYS A 111 -16.20 3.11 1.29
CA LYS A 111 -16.05 4.44 1.88
C LYS A 111 -14.65 5.01 1.68
N ILE A 112 -13.63 4.13 1.72
CA ILE A 112 -12.24 4.52 1.47
C ILE A 112 -12.05 4.85 -0.01
N ALA A 113 -12.57 4.03 -0.93
CA ALA A 113 -12.52 4.29 -2.37
C ALA A 113 -13.18 5.64 -2.73
N ALA A 114 -14.31 5.97 -2.10
CA ALA A 114 -15.01 7.23 -2.29
C ALA A 114 -14.20 8.48 -1.84
N THR A 115 -13.08 8.30 -1.16
CA THR A 115 -12.18 9.43 -0.82
C THR A 115 -11.36 9.93 -1.99
N GLY A 116 -11.20 9.11 -3.04
CA GLY A 116 -10.44 9.43 -4.23
C GLY A 116 -8.95 9.06 -4.16
N VAL A 117 -8.54 8.18 -3.26
CA VAL A 117 -7.19 7.57 -3.28
C VAL A 117 -6.99 6.77 -4.57
N ASN A 118 -5.74 6.63 -5.02
CA ASN A 118 -5.42 5.92 -6.25
C ASN A 118 -5.43 4.41 -6.09
N PHE A 119 -4.96 3.92 -4.94
CA PHE A 119 -4.88 2.51 -4.60
C PHE A 119 -5.38 2.25 -3.18
N ILE A 120 -5.83 1.02 -2.99
CA ILE A 120 -6.21 0.49 -1.68
C ILE A 120 -5.51 -0.84 -1.51
N SER A 121 -4.72 -0.97 -0.44
CA SER A 121 -4.07 -2.22 -0.05
C SER A 121 -4.75 -2.83 1.15
N SER A 122 -5.13 -4.08 1.02
CA SER A 122 -5.80 -4.83 2.08
C SER A 122 -5.10 -6.17 2.31
N GLY A 123 -4.60 -6.38 3.53
CA GLY A 123 -4.11 -7.69 3.97
C GLY A 123 -5.23 -8.72 4.11
N TRP A 124 -6.48 -8.28 4.22
CA TRP A 124 -7.65 -9.13 4.39
C TRP A 124 -7.79 -10.16 3.26
N ILE A 125 -7.51 -9.79 2.02
CA ILE A 125 -7.54 -10.68 0.86
C ILE A 125 -6.52 -11.82 0.92
N THR A 126 -5.48 -11.67 1.77
CA THR A 126 -4.45 -12.70 1.96
C THR A 126 -4.71 -13.54 3.21
N HIS A 127 -4.92 -12.89 4.38
CA HIS A 127 -5.01 -13.60 5.66
C HIS A 127 -6.43 -13.97 6.08
N SER A 128 -7.47 -13.48 5.39
CA SER A 128 -8.88 -13.71 5.74
C SER A 128 -9.73 -14.18 4.56
N SER A 129 -9.08 -14.67 3.48
CA SER A 129 -9.78 -15.31 2.38
C SER A 129 -10.50 -16.57 2.87
N LYS A 130 -11.76 -16.74 2.46
CA LYS A 130 -12.55 -17.93 2.81
C LYS A 130 -12.05 -19.12 2.00
N SER A 131 -11.96 -20.28 2.66
CA SER A 131 -11.72 -21.55 1.96
C SER A 131 -12.87 -21.86 1.01
N LEU A 132 -12.53 -22.35 -0.17
CA LEU A 132 -13.53 -22.94 -1.08
C LEU A 132 -13.83 -24.35 -0.60
N ASP A 133 -15.09 -24.75 -0.68
CA ASP A 133 -15.55 -26.12 -0.44
C ASP A 133 -15.26 -26.95 -1.68
N ILE A 134 -14.12 -27.64 -1.66
CA ILE A 134 -13.67 -28.51 -2.76
C ILE A 134 -13.52 -29.92 -2.21
N GLY A 135 -14.31 -30.86 -2.73
CA GLY A 135 -14.22 -32.29 -2.44
C GLY A 135 -13.55 -33.07 -3.58
N LEU A 136 -13.05 -34.24 -3.25
CA LEU A 136 -12.56 -35.23 -4.22
C LEU A 136 -13.44 -36.48 -4.12
N ASP A 137 -14.19 -36.80 -5.18
CA ASP A 137 -15.06 -37.97 -5.27
C ASP A 137 -14.43 -39.05 -6.16
N LEU A 138 -14.49 -40.30 -5.71
CA LEU A 138 -14.12 -41.45 -6.52
C LEU A 138 -15.34 -41.89 -7.36
N ILE A 139 -15.24 -41.76 -8.67
CA ILE A 139 -16.23 -42.27 -9.58
C ILE A 139 -15.91 -43.73 -9.88
N LYS A 140 -16.81 -44.67 -9.48
CA LYS A 140 -16.70 -46.07 -9.92
C LYS A 140 -17.27 -46.14 -11.34
N ASN A 141 -16.44 -46.57 -12.29
CA ASN A 141 -16.89 -46.95 -13.65
C ASN A 141 -17.59 -48.30 -13.59
#